data_c2fef5f4f2e7122bbdfdfbabfa894b1b
#
_entry.id   c2fef5f4f2e7122bbdfdfbabfa894b1b
#
_cell.length_a   1.000
_cell.length_b   1.000
_cell.length_c   1.000
_cell.angle_alpha   90.00
_cell.angle_beta   90.00
_cell.angle_gamma   90.00
#
_symmetry.space_group_name_H-M   'P 1'
#
loop_
_entity.id
_entity.type
_entity.pdbx_description
1 polymer ?
#
loop_
_entity_poly.entity_id
_entity_poly.type
_entity_poly.pdbx_seq_one_letter_code
_entity_poly.pdbx_strand_id
1 'polypeptide(L)'
;MVWVVSDGKPGHLNQSLGLAEALARATPTSIHVRPALPAWRAWLAGMLNRLPGRELPNPDLVVGAGHATHASMLAARRARGGRTVVLMKPSLPRRWFDLCILPEHDGVAADANTLISQGALNRIRPATARDANQGLLLIGGTSQHFEWDSDAIQVQIRSILARSPDTHWTLTTSRRTPDDFVAQLAPHPRLTVVPHTATSPDWLPEQFARCGTVWVTPDSASMVYEALTAGADVGVFDLPVNPKSRVGRAIAHLADAQRVTRFTNWCAHGKLRPNLHPLAEADRCAGWILAWLKKKANG
;
A
#
# COMPACT_ATOMS: atom_id res chain seq x y z
N MET A 1 -16.68 -3.71 -15.79
CA MET A 1 -16.52 -2.26 -15.51
C MET A 1 -16.28 -2.04 -14.02
N VAL A 2 -15.19 -1.35 -13.66
CA VAL A 2 -14.90 -0.98 -12.28
C VAL A 2 -14.83 0.54 -12.14
N TRP A 3 -15.60 1.09 -11.23
CA TRP A 3 -15.46 2.48 -10.81
C TRP A 3 -14.62 2.56 -9.55
N VAL A 4 -13.55 3.36 -9.58
CA VAL A 4 -12.70 3.67 -8.43
C VAL A 4 -13.08 5.04 -7.90
N VAL A 5 -13.63 5.11 -6.70
CA VAL A 5 -13.97 6.37 -6.03
C VAL A 5 -12.77 6.84 -5.23
N SER A 6 -12.24 8.03 -5.54
CA SER A 6 -11.04 8.59 -4.93
C SER A 6 -11.34 9.83 -4.10
N ASP A 7 -10.82 9.90 -2.88
CA ASP A 7 -10.83 11.07 -2.02
C ASP A 7 -9.62 12.02 -2.23
N GLY A 8 -8.83 11.76 -3.29
CA GLY A 8 -7.63 12.54 -3.65
C GLY A 8 -6.38 12.16 -2.84
N LYS A 9 -6.47 11.27 -1.86
CA LYS A 9 -5.30 10.83 -1.10
C LYS A 9 -4.54 9.74 -1.86
N PRO A 10 -3.24 9.95 -2.16
CA PRO A 10 -2.47 8.99 -2.98
C PRO A 10 -2.47 7.56 -2.44
N GLY A 11 -2.32 7.37 -1.12
CA GLY A 11 -2.32 6.05 -0.51
C GLY A 11 -3.65 5.30 -0.64
N HIS A 12 -4.79 6.01 -0.57
CA HIS A 12 -6.12 5.43 -0.77
C HIS A 12 -6.35 5.08 -2.24
N LEU A 13 -5.95 5.96 -3.14
CA LEU A 13 -6.04 5.72 -4.58
C LEU A 13 -5.16 4.54 -5.00
N ASN A 14 -3.93 4.46 -4.49
CA ASN A 14 -3.01 3.35 -4.77
C ASN A 14 -3.60 1.99 -4.37
N GLN A 15 -4.25 1.89 -3.21
CA GLN A 15 -4.93 0.66 -2.80
C GLN A 15 -6.09 0.30 -3.73
N SER A 16 -6.94 1.27 -4.06
CA SER A 16 -8.13 1.06 -4.90
C SER A 16 -7.74 0.69 -6.33
N LEU A 17 -6.72 1.35 -6.89
CA LEU A 17 -6.17 1.02 -8.21
C LEU A 17 -5.48 -0.35 -8.20
N GLY A 18 -4.75 -0.69 -7.14
CA GLY A 18 -4.12 -2.00 -7.01
C GLY A 18 -5.13 -3.14 -7.19
N LEU A 19 -6.29 -3.05 -6.52
CA LEU A 19 -7.36 -4.02 -6.68
C LEU A 19 -8.00 -3.97 -8.08
N ALA A 20 -8.29 -2.77 -8.60
CA ALA A 20 -8.94 -2.61 -9.90
C ALA A 20 -8.05 -3.14 -11.04
N GLU A 21 -6.75 -2.85 -10.99
CA GLU A 21 -5.77 -3.36 -11.95
C GLU A 21 -5.58 -4.88 -11.84
N ALA A 22 -5.63 -5.45 -10.63
CA ALA A 22 -5.61 -6.90 -10.43
C ALA A 22 -6.84 -7.57 -11.05
N LEU A 23 -8.03 -6.97 -10.89
CA LEU A 23 -9.25 -7.43 -11.56
C LEU A 23 -9.12 -7.35 -13.09
N ALA A 24 -8.56 -6.25 -13.62
CA ALA A 24 -8.38 -6.08 -15.07
C ALA A 24 -7.35 -7.06 -15.67
N ARG A 25 -6.38 -7.53 -14.87
CA ARG A 25 -5.47 -8.62 -15.29
C ARG A 25 -6.17 -9.97 -15.37
N ALA A 26 -7.12 -10.21 -14.49
CA ALA A 26 -7.82 -11.50 -14.39
C ALA A 26 -9.03 -11.62 -15.32
N THR A 27 -9.64 -10.51 -15.75
CA THR A 27 -10.80 -10.49 -16.64
C THR A 27 -10.87 -9.15 -17.39
N PRO A 28 -11.31 -9.13 -18.66
CA PRO A 28 -11.48 -7.89 -19.41
C PRO A 28 -12.33 -6.88 -18.63
N THR A 29 -11.71 -5.79 -18.19
CA THR A 29 -12.32 -4.81 -17.29
C THR A 29 -11.80 -3.41 -17.59
N SER A 30 -12.73 -2.48 -17.81
CA SER A 30 -12.40 -1.05 -17.88
C SER A 30 -12.45 -0.43 -16.49
N ILE A 31 -11.50 0.44 -16.20
CA ILE A 31 -11.35 1.14 -14.90
C ILE A 31 -11.63 2.62 -15.11
N HIS A 32 -12.53 3.20 -14.31
CA HIS A 32 -12.82 4.62 -14.32
C HIS A 32 -12.63 5.21 -12.92
N VAL A 33 -11.65 6.10 -12.79
CA VAL A 33 -11.40 6.83 -11.55
C VAL A 33 -12.34 8.04 -11.47
N ARG A 34 -13.01 8.19 -10.34
CA ARG A 34 -13.97 9.26 -10.10
C ARG A 34 -13.67 9.96 -8.78
N PRO A 35 -13.76 11.28 -8.70
CA PRO A 35 -13.62 11.99 -7.44
C PRO A 35 -14.81 11.66 -6.53
N ALA A 36 -14.54 11.53 -5.24
CA ALA A 36 -15.60 11.45 -4.22
C ALA A 36 -16.33 12.80 -4.15
N LEU A 37 -17.65 12.76 -4.11
CA LEU A 37 -18.47 13.92 -3.86
C LEU A 37 -18.48 14.27 -2.37
N PRO A 38 -18.65 15.54 -1.99
CA PRO A 38 -18.99 15.90 -0.62
C PRO A 38 -20.18 15.06 -0.13
N ALA A 39 -20.13 14.56 1.11
CA ALA A 39 -21.11 13.58 1.62
C ALA A 39 -22.55 13.99 1.38
N TRP A 40 -22.92 15.26 1.67
CA TRP A 40 -24.28 15.76 1.46
C TRP A 40 -24.72 15.72 -0.02
N ARG A 41 -23.80 16.04 -0.96
CA ARG A 41 -24.08 15.94 -2.41
C ARG A 41 -24.23 14.50 -2.85
N ALA A 42 -23.41 13.61 -2.32
CA ALA A 42 -23.51 12.17 -2.62
C ALA A 42 -24.86 11.61 -2.14
N TRP A 43 -25.29 11.93 -0.92
CA TRP A 43 -26.59 11.51 -0.40
C TRP A 43 -27.76 12.06 -1.21
N LEU A 44 -27.73 13.35 -1.57
CA LEU A 44 -28.74 13.97 -2.41
C LEU A 44 -28.78 13.33 -3.82
N ALA A 45 -27.60 13.12 -4.44
CA ALA A 45 -27.48 12.49 -5.73
C ALA A 45 -28.02 11.05 -5.72
N GLY A 46 -27.75 10.30 -4.65
CA GLY A 46 -28.30 8.97 -4.44
C GLY A 46 -29.82 8.97 -4.26
N MET A 47 -30.38 9.91 -3.49
CA MET A 47 -31.83 10.04 -3.29
C MET A 47 -32.56 10.40 -4.59
N LEU A 48 -32.00 11.33 -5.36
CA LEU A 48 -32.58 11.80 -6.63
C LEU A 48 -32.24 10.88 -7.83
N ASN A 49 -31.49 9.83 -7.62
CA ASN A 49 -30.99 8.93 -8.66
C ASN A 49 -30.22 9.68 -9.79
N ARG A 50 -29.52 10.78 -9.42
CA ARG A 50 -28.84 11.73 -10.32
C ARG A 50 -27.36 11.83 -9.96
N LEU A 51 -26.57 10.80 -10.34
CA LEU A 51 -25.11 10.89 -10.22
C LEU A 51 -24.49 11.53 -11.45
N PRO A 52 -23.45 12.40 -11.31
CA PRO A 52 -22.64 12.87 -12.43
C PRO A 52 -22.01 11.68 -13.19
N GLY A 53 -21.77 11.82 -14.50
CA GLY A 53 -21.12 10.77 -15.32
C GLY A 53 -22.12 9.77 -15.90
N ARG A 54 -23.25 10.27 -16.39
CA ARG A 54 -24.26 9.47 -17.08
C ARG A 54 -23.74 8.84 -18.38
N GLU A 55 -22.72 9.43 -18.98
CA GLU A 55 -22.04 8.97 -20.18
C GLU A 55 -21.25 7.66 -19.97
N LEU A 56 -20.86 7.36 -18.74
CA LEU A 56 -20.12 6.13 -18.43
C LEU A 56 -21.08 4.94 -18.33
N PRO A 57 -20.64 3.75 -18.76
CA PRO A 57 -21.37 2.50 -18.52
C PRO A 57 -21.58 2.23 -17.03
N ASN A 58 -22.63 1.48 -16.70
CA ASN A 58 -22.87 1.09 -15.31
C ASN A 58 -21.75 0.21 -14.78
N PRO A 59 -21.31 0.42 -13.52
CA PRO A 59 -20.26 -0.38 -12.94
C PRO A 59 -20.78 -1.76 -12.50
N ASP A 60 -19.96 -2.79 -12.65
CA ASP A 60 -20.14 -4.06 -11.95
C ASP A 60 -19.66 -3.96 -10.50
N LEU A 61 -18.57 -3.19 -10.31
CA LEU A 61 -17.97 -2.92 -9.01
C LEU A 61 -17.71 -1.43 -8.80
N VAL A 62 -17.94 -0.97 -7.58
CA VAL A 62 -17.56 0.37 -7.08
C VAL A 62 -16.57 0.17 -5.95
N VAL A 63 -15.31 0.51 -6.19
CA VAL A 63 -14.20 0.32 -5.25
C VAL A 63 -13.80 1.66 -4.65
N GLY A 64 -13.49 1.69 -3.36
CA GLY A 64 -12.99 2.90 -2.71
C GLY A 64 -12.30 2.62 -1.38
N ALA A 65 -11.35 3.48 -1.04
CA ALA A 65 -10.64 3.47 0.23
C ALA A 65 -10.82 4.82 0.95
N GLY A 66 -10.95 4.75 2.27
CA GLY A 66 -11.08 5.93 3.12
C GLY A 66 -12.51 6.45 3.27
N HIS A 67 -12.78 7.05 4.43
CA HIS A 67 -14.14 7.44 4.86
C HIS A 67 -14.86 8.42 3.91
N ALA A 68 -14.12 9.30 3.24
CA ALA A 68 -14.71 10.29 2.35
C ALA A 68 -15.31 9.68 1.07
N THR A 69 -14.94 8.44 0.71
CA THR A 69 -15.48 7.75 -0.47
C THR A 69 -16.84 7.08 -0.22
N HIS A 70 -17.19 6.79 1.03
CA HIS A 70 -18.30 5.91 1.39
C HIS A 70 -19.66 6.39 0.85
N ALA A 71 -19.99 7.66 1.07
CA ALA A 71 -21.27 8.21 0.60
C ALA A 71 -21.39 8.16 -0.92
N SER A 72 -20.30 8.45 -1.64
CA SER A 72 -20.25 8.39 -3.10
C SER A 72 -20.38 6.96 -3.62
N MET A 73 -19.76 5.98 -2.95
CA MET A 73 -19.90 4.55 -3.30
C MET A 73 -21.34 4.08 -3.16
N LEU A 74 -21.99 4.41 -2.03
CA LEU A 74 -23.39 4.03 -1.78
C LEU A 74 -24.35 4.73 -2.75
N ALA A 75 -24.10 6.00 -3.08
CA ALA A 75 -24.86 6.73 -4.08
C ALA A 75 -24.68 6.12 -5.49
N ALA A 76 -23.46 5.72 -5.85
CA ALA A 76 -23.20 5.05 -7.12
C ALA A 76 -23.95 3.73 -7.23
N ARG A 77 -23.88 2.88 -6.20
CA ARG A 77 -24.64 1.63 -6.13
C ARG A 77 -26.15 1.86 -6.29
N ARG A 78 -26.70 2.86 -5.58
CA ARG A 78 -28.14 3.16 -5.66
C ARG A 78 -28.55 3.64 -7.04
N ALA A 79 -27.78 4.55 -7.65
CA ALA A 79 -28.16 5.23 -8.89
C ALA A 79 -27.77 4.46 -10.16
N ARG A 80 -26.74 3.60 -10.09
CA ARG A 80 -26.13 2.95 -11.26
C ARG A 80 -25.96 1.44 -11.11
N GLY A 81 -26.33 0.91 -9.96
CA GLY A 81 -26.12 -0.51 -9.67
C GLY A 81 -24.66 -0.81 -9.34
N GLY A 82 -24.29 -2.08 -9.53
CA GLY A 82 -22.99 -2.62 -9.16
C GLY A 82 -22.87 -2.95 -7.68
N ARG A 83 -21.78 -3.59 -7.30
CA ARG A 83 -21.47 -3.96 -5.91
C ARG A 83 -20.36 -3.09 -5.33
N THR A 84 -20.51 -2.71 -4.09
CA THR A 84 -19.53 -1.87 -3.37
C THR A 84 -18.48 -2.71 -2.68
N VAL A 85 -17.22 -2.42 -2.97
CA VAL A 85 -16.04 -3.02 -2.33
C VAL A 85 -15.27 -1.91 -1.61
N VAL A 86 -15.36 -1.85 -0.28
CA VAL A 86 -14.63 -0.87 0.51
C VAL A 86 -13.32 -1.46 1.00
N LEU A 87 -12.25 -0.70 0.85
CA LEU A 87 -10.92 -1.04 1.36
C LEU A 87 -10.68 -0.30 2.67
N MET A 88 -10.03 -0.96 3.63
CA MET A 88 -9.82 -0.49 5.00
C MET A 88 -11.13 -0.46 5.81
N LYS A 89 -10.98 -0.39 7.13
CA LYS A 89 -12.13 -0.35 8.06
C LYS A 89 -13.02 0.86 7.78
N PRO A 90 -14.27 0.66 7.37
CA PRO A 90 -15.17 1.76 7.09
C PRO A 90 -15.63 2.45 8.37
N SER A 91 -15.93 3.76 8.27
CA SER A 91 -16.58 4.55 9.34
C SER A 91 -18.10 4.35 9.39
N LEU A 92 -18.70 3.83 8.31
CA LEU A 92 -20.09 3.43 8.25
C LEU A 92 -20.24 1.94 8.57
N PRO A 93 -21.45 1.47 8.95
CA PRO A 93 -21.69 0.05 9.22
C PRO A 93 -21.28 -0.83 8.04
N ARG A 94 -20.47 -1.87 8.28
CA ARG A 94 -19.97 -2.79 7.23
C ARG A 94 -21.09 -3.40 6.40
N ARG A 95 -22.25 -3.70 6.99
CA ARG A 95 -23.43 -4.24 6.30
C ARG A 95 -24.01 -3.35 5.19
N TRP A 96 -23.57 -2.08 5.13
CA TRP A 96 -23.98 -1.18 4.04
C TRP A 96 -23.16 -1.39 2.76
N PHE A 97 -22.05 -2.08 2.85
CA PHE A 97 -21.22 -2.44 1.71
C PHE A 97 -21.38 -3.92 1.37
N ASP A 98 -21.26 -4.26 0.10
CA ASP A 98 -21.38 -5.63 -0.35
C ASP A 98 -20.16 -6.46 0.06
N LEU A 99 -18.98 -5.85 0.09
CA LEU A 99 -17.73 -6.44 0.57
C LEU A 99 -16.84 -5.39 1.24
N CYS A 100 -16.21 -5.78 2.34
CA CYS A 100 -15.13 -5.04 3.00
C CYS A 100 -13.83 -5.84 2.89
N ILE A 101 -12.76 -5.25 2.40
CA ILE A 101 -11.42 -5.85 2.42
C ILE A 101 -10.61 -5.11 3.48
N LEU A 102 -10.30 -5.79 4.56
CA LEU A 102 -9.70 -5.18 5.75
C LEU A 102 -8.33 -5.81 6.03
N PRO A 103 -7.30 -4.99 6.25
CA PRO A 103 -6.00 -5.49 6.68
C PRO A 103 -6.11 -6.24 8.02
N GLU A 104 -5.37 -7.32 8.17
CA GLU A 104 -5.35 -8.15 9.40
C GLU A 104 -5.03 -7.34 10.67
N HIS A 105 -4.17 -6.33 10.55
CA HIS A 105 -3.80 -5.46 11.68
C HIS A 105 -4.94 -4.53 12.16
N ASP A 106 -6.06 -4.44 11.44
CA ASP A 106 -7.27 -3.76 11.93
C ASP A 106 -8.02 -4.57 12.99
N GLY A 107 -7.63 -5.83 13.23
CA GLY A 107 -8.16 -6.67 14.29
C GLY A 107 -9.63 -7.04 14.12
N VAL A 108 -10.11 -7.10 12.87
CA VAL A 108 -11.49 -7.48 12.54
C VAL A 108 -11.51 -8.91 12.04
N ALA A 109 -12.43 -9.73 12.54
CA ALA A 109 -12.62 -11.09 12.03
C ALA A 109 -13.29 -11.09 10.65
N ALA A 110 -12.94 -12.08 9.82
CA ALA A 110 -13.64 -12.35 8.57
C ALA A 110 -15.08 -12.77 8.84
N ASP A 111 -16.00 -12.34 7.96
CA ASP A 111 -17.40 -12.74 7.99
C ASP A 111 -17.95 -12.81 6.55
N ALA A 112 -19.27 -12.95 6.40
CA ALA A 112 -19.90 -13.12 5.11
C ALA A 112 -19.68 -11.96 4.12
N ASN A 113 -19.34 -10.75 4.60
CA ASN A 113 -19.06 -9.59 3.79
C ASN A 113 -17.67 -8.96 4.11
N THR A 114 -16.78 -9.69 4.76
CA THR A 114 -15.46 -9.19 5.15
C THR A 114 -14.37 -10.19 4.77
N LEU A 115 -13.48 -9.77 3.87
CA LEU A 115 -12.27 -10.47 3.48
C LEU A 115 -11.07 -9.83 4.18
N ILE A 116 -10.23 -10.63 4.82
CA ILE A 116 -9.01 -10.14 5.45
C ILE A 116 -7.85 -10.20 4.46
N SER A 117 -7.11 -9.10 4.36
CA SER A 117 -5.88 -8.99 3.57
C SER A 117 -4.64 -8.97 4.46
N GLN A 118 -3.54 -9.53 3.96
CA GLN A 118 -2.23 -9.40 4.58
C GLN A 118 -1.65 -8.02 4.26
N GLY A 119 -2.05 -7.04 5.06
CA GLY A 119 -1.68 -5.64 4.87
C GLY A 119 -2.51 -4.89 3.83
N ALA A 120 -2.06 -3.68 3.52
CA ALA A 120 -2.72 -2.81 2.56
C ALA A 120 -2.47 -3.26 1.12
N LEU A 121 -3.51 -3.27 0.31
CA LEU A 121 -3.38 -3.52 -1.13
C LEU A 121 -2.56 -2.41 -1.78
N ASN A 122 -1.88 -2.73 -2.87
CA ASN A 122 -1.06 -1.78 -3.62
C ASN A 122 -0.98 -2.18 -5.10
N ARG A 123 -0.37 -1.32 -5.93
CA ARG A 123 -0.22 -1.53 -7.39
C ARG A 123 1.05 -2.29 -7.77
N ILE A 124 1.93 -2.57 -6.81
CA ILE A 124 3.19 -3.25 -7.06
C ILE A 124 2.92 -4.69 -7.50
N ARG A 125 3.79 -5.19 -8.34
CA ARG A 125 3.77 -6.58 -8.84
C ARG A 125 5.07 -7.28 -8.48
N PRO A 126 5.01 -8.58 -8.21
CA PRO A 126 6.24 -9.37 -8.05
C PRO A 126 7.12 -9.25 -9.30
N ALA A 127 8.38 -8.91 -9.10
CA ALA A 127 9.35 -8.89 -10.17
C ALA A 127 9.94 -10.30 -10.39
N THR A 128 10.12 -10.69 -11.66
CA THR A 128 10.66 -12.01 -12.03
C THR A 128 12.18 -12.07 -11.98
N ALA A 129 12.84 -10.93 -12.19
CA ALA A 129 14.29 -10.82 -12.13
C ALA A 129 14.65 -9.52 -11.41
N ARG A 130 15.42 -9.65 -10.33
CA ARG A 130 15.95 -8.54 -9.57
C ARG A 130 17.46 -8.64 -9.49
N ASP A 131 18.15 -7.51 -9.48
CA ASP A 131 19.59 -7.44 -9.31
C ASP A 131 19.93 -7.41 -7.81
N ALA A 132 20.65 -8.43 -7.35
CA ALA A 132 21.11 -8.52 -5.97
C ALA A 132 22.07 -7.38 -5.59
N ASN A 133 22.73 -6.77 -6.58
CA ASN A 133 23.65 -5.65 -6.38
C ASN A 133 22.97 -4.27 -6.47
N GLN A 134 21.65 -4.23 -6.61
CA GLN A 134 20.83 -3.01 -6.53
C GLN A 134 20.02 -3.01 -5.25
N GLY A 135 20.19 -1.97 -4.48
CA GLY A 135 19.48 -1.77 -3.22
C GLY A 135 18.69 -0.46 -3.18
N LEU A 136 17.60 -0.45 -2.43
CA LEU A 136 16.74 0.70 -2.27
C LEU A 136 16.58 1.05 -0.79
N LEU A 137 16.78 2.32 -0.43
CA LEU A 137 16.55 2.88 0.89
C LEU A 137 15.33 3.81 0.84
N LEU A 138 14.24 3.44 1.50
CA LEU A 138 12.99 4.19 1.53
C LEU A 138 12.86 4.91 2.88
N ILE A 139 12.99 6.22 2.84
CA ILE A 139 12.99 7.06 4.03
C ILE A 139 11.63 7.74 4.18
N GLY A 140 10.89 7.32 5.19
CA GLY A 140 9.62 7.93 5.57
C GLY A 140 9.82 9.29 6.23
N GLY A 141 9.38 9.45 7.46
CA GLY A 141 9.53 10.71 8.20
C GLY A 141 8.68 10.74 9.45
N THR A 142 8.53 11.94 9.98
CA THR A 142 7.78 12.16 11.22
C THR A 142 6.37 11.57 11.15
N SER A 143 5.96 10.88 12.20
CA SER A 143 4.65 10.24 12.30
C SER A 143 4.21 10.12 13.75
N GLN A 144 2.92 9.87 13.99
CA GLN A 144 2.41 9.55 15.33
C GLN A 144 2.76 8.12 15.78
N HIS A 145 3.38 7.32 14.92
CA HIS A 145 3.59 5.89 15.13
C HIS A 145 4.96 5.55 15.66
N PHE A 146 5.97 6.36 15.32
CA PHE A 146 7.37 6.19 15.70
C PHE A 146 7.96 7.55 16.02
N GLU A 147 8.89 7.59 16.97
CA GLU A 147 9.71 8.77 17.23
C GLU A 147 10.77 8.86 16.14
N TRP A 148 10.78 9.98 15.43
CA TRP A 148 11.72 10.20 14.35
C TRP A 148 13.08 10.62 14.92
N ASP A 149 14.12 9.93 14.48
CA ASP A 149 15.51 10.22 14.82
C ASP A 149 16.37 10.15 13.55
N SER A 150 16.68 11.32 12.99
CA SER A 150 17.48 11.43 11.76
C SER A 150 18.88 10.88 11.94
N ASP A 151 19.53 11.13 13.09
CA ASP A 151 20.89 10.70 13.35
C ASP A 151 20.99 9.18 13.48
N ALA A 152 20.04 8.57 14.19
CA ALA A 152 19.95 7.12 14.31
C ALA A 152 19.75 6.45 12.95
N ILE A 153 18.89 7.01 12.06
CA ILE A 153 18.69 6.47 10.70
C ILE A 153 19.97 6.62 9.88
N GLN A 154 20.66 7.74 9.94
CA GLN A 154 21.90 7.94 9.21
C GLN A 154 23.01 6.99 9.66
N VAL A 155 23.11 6.69 10.97
CA VAL A 155 24.02 5.66 11.49
C VAL A 155 23.70 4.30 10.88
N GLN A 156 22.43 3.94 10.80
CA GLN A 156 21.99 2.68 10.21
C GLN A 156 22.30 2.64 8.71
N ILE A 157 22.05 3.72 7.96
CA ILE A 157 22.43 3.84 6.54
C ILE A 157 23.92 3.62 6.35
N ARG A 158 24.77 4.29 7.12
CA ARG A 158 26.23 4.10 7.04
C ARG A 158 26.62 2.64 7.27
N SER A 159 26.00 1.99 8.24
CA SER A 159 26.25 0.57 8.52
C SER A 159 25.84 -0.35 7.37
N ILE A 160 24.70 -0.06 6.71
CA ILE A 160 24.25 -0.79 5.54
C ILE A 160 25.23 -0.64 4.39
N LEU A 161 25.65 0.59 4.08
CA LEU A 161 26.62 0.88 3.01
C LEU A 161 27.98 0.20 3.25
N ALA A 162 28.45 0.21 4.50
CA ALA A 162 29.73 -0.40 4.87
C ALA A 162 29.73 -1.93 4.74
N ARG A 163 28.58 -2.58 5.04
CA ARG A 163 28.47 -4.04 5.04
C ARG A 163 27.96 -4.64 3.72
N SER A 164 27.67 -3.80 2.73
CA SER A 164 27.24 -4.23 1.38
C SER A 164 28.14 -3.59 0.30
N PRO A 165 29.43 -3.99 0.23
CA PRO A 165 30.41 -3.34 -0.65
C PRO A 165 30.10 -3.48 -2.14
N ASP A 166 29.36 -4.51 -2.53
CA ASP A 166 29.02 -4.80 -3.93
C ASP A 166 27.66 -4.22 -4.35
N THR A 167 26.91 -3.61 -3.42
CA THR A 167 25.56 -3.10 -3.69
C THR A 167 25.60 -1.61 -3.99
N HIS A 168 24.95 -1.21 -5.07
CA HIS A 168 24.64 0.17 -5.39
C HIS A 168 23.29 0.55 -4.80
N TRP A 169 23.26 1.59 -3.96
CA TRP A 169 22.07 1.99 -3.23
C TRP A 169 21.43 3.22 -3.83
N THR A 170 20.12 3.19 -4.00
CA THR A 170 19.32 4.38 -4.27
C THR A 170 18.51 4.73 -3.05
N LEU A 171 18.62 5.97 -2.56
CA LEU A 171 17.83 6.48 -1.45
C LEU A 171 16.77 7.43 -1.97
N THR A 172 15.53 7.24 -1.54
CA THR A 172 14.47 8.22 -1.76
C THR A 172 13.82 8.63 -0.45
N THR A 173 13.35 9.86 -0.42
CA THR A 173 12.66 10.47 0.73
C THR A 173 11.14 10.40 0.57
N SER A 174 10.40 10.84 1.56
CA SER A 174 8.96 11.05 1.51
C SER A 174 8.61 12.52 1.82
N ARG A 175 7.35 12.89 1.63
CA ARG A 175 6.85 14.22 2.02
C ARG A 175 6.92 14.52 3.51
N ARG A 176 7.18 13.51 4.34
CA ARG A 176 7.29 13.61 5.80
C ARG A 176 8.74 13.60 6.30
N THR A 177 9.68 13.32 5.40
CA THR A 177 11.11 13.37 5.72
C THR A 177 11.49 14.81 6.04
N PRO A 178 12.19 15.08 7.15
CA PRO A 178 12.70 16.42 7.45
C PRO A 178 13.55 16.98 6.30
N ASP A 179 13.40 18.26 6.00
CA ASP A 179 14.04 18.91 4.84
C ASP A 179 15.57 18.87 4.92
N ASP A 180 16.15 18.90 6.12
CA ASP A 180 17.58 18.85 6.39
C ASP A 180 18.18 17.44 6.34
N PHE A 181 17.35 16.39 6.33
CA PHE A 181 17.81 14.99 6.37
C PHE A 181 18.81 14.66 5.26
N VAL A 182 18.50 15.07 4.03
CA VAL A 182 19.37 14.80 2.86
C VAL A 182 20.65 15.61 2.92
N ALA A 183 20.57 16.86 3.38
CA ALA A 183 21.75 17.74 3.51
C ALA A 183 22.76 17.22 4.54
N GLN A 184 22.30 16.48 5.53
CA GLN A 184 23.13 15.88 6.57
C GLN A 184 23.71 14.52 6.19
N LEU A 185 23.27 13.91 5.06
CA LEU A 185 23.83 12.65 4.58
C LEU A 185 25.26 12.85 4.06
N ALA A 186 26.19 12.06 4.58
CA ALA A 186 27.53 12.04 4.03
C ALA A 186 27.54 11.50 2.60
N PRO A 187 28.21 12.16 1.65
CA PRO A 187 28.38 11.63 0.30
C PRO A 187 29.01 10.24 0.31
N HIS A 188 28.52 9.34 -0.52
CA HIS A 188 29.06 7.99 -0.63
C HIS A 188 29.02 7.52 -2.11
N PRO A 189 30.12 6.92 -2.65
CA PRO A 189 30.22 6.60 -4.08
C PRO A 189 29.20 5.58 -4.56
N ARG A 190 28.63 4.78 -3.67
CA ARG A 190 27.59 3.79 -3.98
C ARG A 190 26.20 4.20 -3.48
N LEU A 191 25.97 5.48 -3.18
CA LEU A 191 24.67 6.00 -2.76
C LEU A 191 24.22 7.10 -3.73
N THR A 192 23.14 6.84 -4.43
CA THR A 192 22.45 7.86 -5.21
C THR A 192 21.21 8.34 -4.44
N VAL A 193 21.09 9.64 -4.23
CA VAL A 193 19.94 10.23 -3.53
C VAL A 193 19.00 10.84 -4.55
N VAL A 194 17.74 10.39 -4.55
CA VAL A 194 16.67 10.89 -5.41
C VAL A 194 15.53 11.36 -4.51
N PRO A 195 15.42 12.66 -4.21
CA PRO A 195 14.33 13.19 -3.39
C PRO A 195 12.96 12.89 -3.98
N HIS A 196 11.94 12.72 -3.14
CA HIS A 196 10.57 12.44 -3.59
C HIS A 196 10.02 13.48 -4.57
N THR A 197 10.50 14.72 -4.53
CA THR A 197 10.13 15.79 -5.46
C THR A 197 10.68 15.59 -6.88
N ALA A 198 11.68 14.74 -7.04
CA ALA A 198 12.30 14.40 -8.32
C ALA A 198 11.79 13.06 -8.90
N THR A 199 10.80 12.42 -8.24
CA THR A 199 10.26 11.13 -8.66
C THR A 199 8.95 11.29 -9.41
N SER A 200 8.75 10.48 -10.49
CA SER A 200 7.47 10.30 -11.16
C SER A 200 6.58 9.30 -10.38
N PRO A 201 5.28 9.22 -10.69
CA PRO A 201 4.41 8.20 -10.10
C PRO A 201 4.85 6.74 -10.35
N ASP A 202 5.54 6.48 -11.46
CA ASP A 202 6.00 5.14 -11.85
C ASP A 202 7.43 4.85 -11.38
N TRP A 203 8.16 5.87 -10.88
CA TRP A 203 9.55 5.71 -10.45
C TRP A 203 9.73 4.64 -9.36
N LEU A 204 8.91 4.66 -8.31
CA LEU A 204 9.02 3.70 -7.22
C LEU A 204 8.67 2.26 -7.66
N PRO A 205 7.61 2.00 -8.43
CA PRO A 205 7.39 0.71 -9.07
C PRO A 205 8.57 0.19 -9.90
N GLU A 206 9.23 1.07 -10.66
CA GLU A 206 10.42 0.73 -11.44
C GLU A 206 11.61 0.36 -10.55
N GLN A 207 11.83 1.07 -9.45
CA GLN A 207 12.89 0.73 -8.48
C GLN A 207 12.61 -0.63 -7.83
N PHE A 208 11.38 -0.88 -7.41
CA PHE A 208 10.98 -2.18 -6.85
C PHE A 208 11.16 -3.34 -7.84
N ALA A 209 11.00 -3.10 -9.14
CA ALA A 209 11.21 -4.13 -10.15
C ALA A 209 12.70 -4.50 -10.35
N ARG A 210 13.62 -3.62 -9.93
CA ARG A 210 15.07 -3.79 -10.12
C ARG A 210 15.77 -4.27 -8.86
N CYS A 211 15.40 -3.74 -7.68
CA CYS A 211 16.18 -3.92 -6.46
C CYS A 211 15.92 -5.28 -5.83
N GLY A 212 16.99 -6.02 -5.54
CA GLY A 212 16.93 -7.26 -4.78
C GLY A 212 16.71 -7.04 -3.30
N THR A 213 17.21 -5.93 -2.77
CA THR A 213 17.16 -5.58 -1.35
C THR A 213 16.52 -4.21 -1.15
N VAL A 214 15.62 -4.12 -0.18
CA VAL A 214 14.95 -2.85 0.17
C VAL A 214 14.98 -2.63 1.67
N TRP A 215 15.47 -1.48 2.10
CA TRP A 215 15.36 -1.03 3.50
C TRP A 215 14.30 0.06 3.61
N VAL A 216 13.44 -0.04 4.61
CA VAL A 216 12.31 0.88 4.79
C VAL A 216 12.26 1.36 6.23
N THR A 217 12.03 2.66 6.46
CA THR A 217 11.73 3.15 7.81
C THR A 217 10.35 2.68 8.27
N PRO A 218 10.18 2.23 9.52
CA PRO A 218 8.98 1.51 9.99
C PRO A 218 7.72 2.37 10.05
N ASP A 219 7.84 3.68 9.98
CA ASP A 219 6.72 4.63 10.00
C ASP A 219 5.86 4.57 8.74
N SER A 220 6.36 3.97 7.66
CA SER A 220 5.67 3.81 6.38
C SER A 220 5.32 2.35 6.08
N ALA A 221 4.29 1.83 6.76
CA ALA A 221 3.82 0.47 6.52
C ALA A 221 3.49 0.19 5.05
N SER A 222 2.95 1.17 4.31
CA SER A 222 2.66 0.99 2.87
C SER A 222 3.91 0.65 2.06
N MET A 223 5.03 1.35 2.29
CA MET A 223 6.30 1.06 1.60
C MET A 223 6.84 -0.33 1.97
N VAL A 224 6.66 -0.77 3.23
CA VAL A 224 7.03 -2.12 3.65
C VAL A 224 6.22 -3.17 2.90
N TYR A 225 4.89 -3.00 2.83
CA TYR A 225 4.03 -3.92 2.09
C TYR A 225 4.28 -3.89 0.58
N GLU A 226 4.60 -2.74 0.01
CA GLU A 226 5.00 -2.60 -1.39
C GLU A 226 6.31 -3.35 -1.69
N ALA A 227 7.33 -3.20 -0.83
CA ALA A 227 8.59 -3.94 -0.95
C ALA A 227 8.39 -5.46 -0.86
N LEU A 228 7.54 -5.92 0.09
CA LEU A 228 7.18 -7.32 0.23
C LEU A 228 6.40 -7.85 -0.99
N THR A 229 5.52 -7.02 -1.57
CA THR A 229 4.78 -7.37 -2.79
C THR A 229 5.73 -7.47 -4.00
N ALA A 230 6.70 -6.57 -4.12
CA ALA A 230 7.72 -6.65 -5.17
C ALA A 230 8.55 -7.93 -5.09
N GLY A 231 8.62 -8.56 -3.92
CA GLY A 231 9.41 -9.75 -3.67
C GLY A 231 10.86 -9.46 -3.29
N ALA A 232 11.19 -8.22 -2.93
CA ALA A 232 12.52 -7.87 -2.42
C ALA A 232 12.76 -8.47 -1.04
N ASP A 233 14.03 -8.66 -0.69
CA ASP A 233 14.44 -8.95 0.68
C ASP A 233 14.33 -7.66 1.50
N VAL A 234 13.48 -7.65 2.52
CA VAL A 234 13.10 -6.41 3.19
C VAL A 234 13.77 -6.29 4.56
N GLY A 235 14.57 -5.23 4.69
CA GLY A 235 15.06 -4.73 5.96
C GLY A 235 14.20 -3.57 6.48
N VAL A 236 14.03 -3.48 7.79
CA VAL A 236 13.33 -2.38 8.44
C VAL A 236 14.29 -1.69 9.41
N PHE A 237 14.42 -0.37 9.25
CA PHE A 237 15.17 0.47 10.18
C PHE A 237 14.58 0.39 11.59
N ASP A 238 15.44 0.49 12.60
CA ASP A 238 14.98 0.56 13.97
C ASP A 238 14.72 2.02 14.36
N LEU A 239 13.50 2.27 14.82
CA LEU A 239 13.08 3.53 15.45
C LEU A 239 12.25 3.22 16.69
N PRO A 240 12.28 4.10 17.72
CA PRO A 240 11.41 3.96 18.87
C PRO A 240 9.94 3.99 18.47
N VAL A 241 9.20 2.95 18.89
CA VAL A 241 7.79 2.77 18.54
C VAL A 241 6.88 3.35 19.61
N ASN A 242 5.82 4.07 19.19
CA ASN A 242 4.74 4.44 20.09
C ASN A 242 3.98 3.16 20.53
N PRO A 243 3.89 2.81 21.82
CA PRO A 243 3.26 1.58 22.30
C PRO A 243 1.80 1.38 21.84
N LYS A 244 1.08 2.47 21.56
CA LYS A 244 -0.31 2.43 21.08
C LYS A 244 -0.41 2.32 19.54
N SER A 245 0.70 2.32 18.84
CA SER A 245 0.72 2.33 17.37
C SER A 245 0.22 1.01 16.78
N ARG A 246 -0.83 1.09 15.95
CA ARG A 246 -1.26 -0.05 15.12
C ARG A 246 -0.24 -0.39 14.03
N VAL A 247 0.40 0.63 13.46
CA VAL A 247 1.48 0.45 12.48
C VAL A 247 2.67 -0.25 13.12
N GLY A 248 3.07 0.17 14.33
CA GLY A 248 4.14 -0.50 15.07
C GLY A 248 3.84 -1.98 15.33
N ARG A 249 2.61 -2.33 15.70
CA ARG A 249 2.19 -3.73 15.86
C ARG A 249 2.22 -4.50 14.54
N ALA A 250 1.81 -3.91 13.43
CA ALA A 250 1.87 -4.54 12.11
C ALA A 250 3.31 -4.85 11.71
N ILE A 251 4.23 -3.91 11.90
CA ILE A 251 5.66 -4.12 11.61
C ILE A 251 6.26 -5.18 12.54
N ALA A 252 5.91 -5.18 13.83
CA ALA A 252 6.34 -6.21 14.77
C ALA A 252 5.86 -7.61 14.32
N HIS A 253 4.58 -7.73 13.94
CA HIS A 253 4.01 -8.99 13.43
C HIS A 253 4.74 -9.48 12.16
N LEU A 254 5.07 -8.58 11.23
CA LEU A 254 5.87 -8.94 10.04
C LEU A 254 7.28 -9.43 10.41
N ALA A 255 7.90 -8.85 11.44
CA ALA A 255 9.21 -9.27 11.92
C ALA A 255 9.13 -10.63 12.62
N ASP A 256 8.12 -10.86 13.48
CA ASP A 256 7.87 -12.12 14.17
C ASP A 256 7.54 -13.25 13.17
N ALA A 257 6.77 -12.95 12.14
CA ALA A 257 6.49 -13.85 11.02
C ALA A 257 7.69 -14.02 10.05
N GLN A 258 8.83 -13.42 10.36
CA GLN A 258 10.06 -13.47 9.56
C GLN A 258 9.90 -12.96 8.11
N ARG A 259 8.92 -12.10 7.88
CA ARG A 259 8.69 -11.46 6.58
C ARG A 259 9.63 -10.29 6.33
N VAL A 260 10.08 -9.63 7.39
CA VAL A 260 11.06 -8.53 7.35
C VAL A 260 12.17 -8.78 8.37
N THR A 261 13.33 -8.18 8.16
CA THR A 261 14.45 -8.24 9.08
C THR A 261 14.67 -6.89 9.73
N ARG A 262 14.59 -6.79 11.06
CA ARG A 262 14.94 -5.56 11.78
C ARG A 262 16.42 -5.28 11.67
N PHE A 263 16.81 -4.01 11.69
CA PHE A 263 18.20 -3.60 11.57
C PHE A 263 19.09 -4.24 12.65
N THR A 264 18.66 -4.27 13.92
CA THR A 264 19.37 -4.93 15.00
C THR A 264 19.63 -6.40 14.72
N ASN A 265 18.61 -7.13 14.21
CA ASN A 265 18.75 -8.54 13.87
C ASN A 265 19.71 -8.75 12.68
N TRP A 266 19.65 -7.85 11.70
CA TRP A 266 20.59 -7.88 10.57
C TRP A 266 22.02 -7.60 11.03
N CYS A 267 22.23 -6.69 11.97
CA CYS A 267 23.55 -6.43 12.56
C CYS A 267 24.16 -7.68 13.20
N ALA A 268 23.33 -8.48 13.86
CA ALA A 268 23.76 -9.71 14.54
C ALA A 268 24.05 -10.87 13.55
N HIS A 269 23.29 -10.98 12.44
CA HIS A 269 23.34 -12.15 11.56
C HIS A 269 23.97 -11.87 10.20
N GLY A 270 24.14 -10.60 9.82
CA GLY A 270 24.77 -10.17 8.55
C GLY A 270 23.93 -10.37 7.29
N LYS A 271 22.71 -10.91 7.40
CA LYS A 271 21.86 -11.24 6.24
C LYS A 271 20.42 -10.84 6.46
N LEU A 272 19.75 -10.38 5.40
CA LEU A 272 18.30 -10.27 5.37
C LEU A 272 17.65 -11.64 5.15
N ARG A 273 16.42 -11.78 5.59
CA ARG A 273 15.59 -12.94 5.27
C ARG A 273 15.14 -12.88 3.81
N PRO A 274 15.36 -13.96 3.02
CA PRO A 274 14.87 -14.00 1.64
C PRO A 274 13.34 -13.97 1.58
N ASN A 275 12.80 -13.14 0.70
CA ASN A 275 11.36 -13.10 0.44
C ASN A 275 10.96 -14.13 -0.62
N LEU A 276 10.87 -15.40 -0.21
CA LEU A 276 10.53 -16.51 -1.11
C LEU A 276 9.08 -16.49 -1.60
N HIS A 277 8.21 -15.80 -0.89
CA HIS A 277 6.76 -15.74 -1.17
C HIS A 277 6.28 -14.27 -1.16
N PRO A 278 6.41 -13.56 -2.29
CA PRO A 278 5.91 -12.19 -2.42
C PRO A 278 4.43 -12.07 -2.02
N LEU A 279 4.06 -10.94 -1.44
CA LEU A 279 2.68 -10.65 -1.10
C LEU A 279 1.90 -10.29 -2.37
N ALA A 280 1.04 -11.17 -2.87
CA ALA A 280 0.19 -10.92 -4.03
C ALA A 280 -1.25 -10.60 -3.62
N GLU A 281 -1.44 -9.75 -2.61
CA GLU A 281 -2.75 -9.54 -1.97
C GLU A 281 -3.78 -8.91 -2.91
N ALA A 282 -3.39 -8.01 -3.81
CA ALA A 282 -4.31 -7.46 -4.80
C ALA A 282 -4.83 -8.54 -5.75
N ASP A 283 -3.96 -9.42 -6.23
CA ASP A 283 -4.34 -10.53 -7.12
C ASP A 283 -5.16 -11.60 -6.37
N ARG A 284 -4.80 -11.93 -5.13
CA ARG A 284 -5.57 -12.84 -4.27
C ARG A 284 -6.99 -12.32 -4.03
N CYS A 285 -7.11 -11.05 -3.65
CA CYS A 285 -8.40 -10.41 -3.42
C CYS A 285 -9.23 -10.32 -4.71
N ALA A 286 -8.60 -10.01 -5.85
CA ALA A 286 -9.27 -9.99 -7.15
C ALA A 286 -9.83 -11.37 -7.52
N GLY A 287 -9.05 -12.44 -7.37
CA GLY A 287 -9.49 -13.81 -7.62
C GLY A 287 -10.68 -14.20 -6.72
N TRP A 288 -10.62 -13.83 -5.45
CA TRP A 288 -11.72 -14.06 -4.50
C TRP A 288 -13.00 -13.30 -4.91
N ILE A 289 -12.88 -12.03 -5.31
CA ILE A 289 -14.02 -11.22 -5.78
C ILE A 289 -14.67 -11.84 -7.01
N LEU A 290 -13.88 -12.30 -7.98
CA LEU A 290 -14.41 -12.92 -9.19
C LEU A 290 -15.19 -14.21 -8.88
N ALA A 291 -14.67 -15.03 -7.97
CA ALA A 291 -15.37 -16.23 -7.50
C ALA A 291 -16.66 -15.87 -6.74
N TRP A 292 -16.60 -14.85 -5.88
CA TRP A 292 -17.75 -14.35 -5.12
C TRP A 292 -18.86 -13.80 -6.05
N LEU A 293 -18.50 -13.04 -7.10
CA LEU A 293 -19.45 -12.54 -8.08
C LEU A 293 -20.14 -13.67 -8.85
N LYS A 294 -19.40 -14.69 -9.28
CA LYS A 294 -19.95 -15.87 -9.97
C LYS A 294 -20.96 -16.62 -9.07
N LYS A 295 -20.62 -16.84 -7.79
CA LYS A 295 -21.51 -17.49 -6.83
C LYS A 295 -22.83 -16.71 -6.63
N LYS A 296 -22.76 -15.38 -6.62
CA LYS A 296 -23.91 -14.49 -6.45
C LYS A 296 -24.77 -14.32 -7.71
N ALA A 297 -24.24 -14.65 -8.88
CA ALA A 297 -25.00 -14.64 -10.14
C ALA A 297 -25.79 -15.95 -10.36
N ASN A 298 -25.34 -17.04 -9.74
CA ASN A 298 -25.91 -18.39 -9.89
C ASN A 298 -26.84 -18.80 -8.72
N GLY A 299 -27.00 -17.98 -7.70
CA GLY A 299 -27.91 -18.19 -6.57
C GLY A 299 -28.88 -17.02 -6.40
#